data_e29a64457b92fc7450c1f268329c5686
#
_entry.id   e29a64457b92fc7450c1f268329c5686
#
_cell.length_a   1.000
_cell.length_b   1.000
_cell.length_c   1.000
_cell.angle_alpha   90.00
_cell.angle_beta   90.00
_cell.angle_gamma   90.00
#
_symmetry.space_group_name_H-M   'P 1'
#
loop_
_entity.id
_entity.type
_entity.pdbx_description
1 polymer ?
#
loop_
_entity_poly.entity_id
_entity_poly.type
_entity_poly.pdbx_seq_one_letter_code
_entity_poly.pdbx_strand_id
1 'polypeptide(L)'
;MQDSLIFSFAFCRILRYNGFSTSRKHLTAAGAPRNQGGPQKGAERSTVKIYDISQEVFSCGVYPGDPKPQKQLLSATAAGDGYNLTAFSMCAHNGTHIDAPFHFLSEGKTVDELPLEVFVGDCFVARHCGAVTAAHARDILQRSGGAERILIAGAATVTLEAAEVFAAAPIRLLGNESQSVGPEEAPMAVHLALLGRGIALLEGVVLRDIPEGRYFLSAAPLNLAGADGAPCRAYLIDTEEST
;
A
#
# COMPACT_ATOMS: atom_id res chain seq x y z
N MET A 1 -44.26 8.39 29.30
CA MET A 1 -43.48 9.62 29.37
C MET A 1 -42.39 9.49 28.32
N GLN A 2 -42.61 10.21 27.22
CA GLN A 2 -41.74 10.24 26.07
C GLN A 2 -40.73 11.38 26.26
N ASP A 3 -39.47 11.11 26.25
CA ASP A 3 -38.42 12.13 26.13
C ASP A 3 -37.80 12.06 24.76
N SER A 4 -38.17 13.03 23.93
CA SER A 4 -37.59 13.31 22.61
C SER A 4 -36.22 14.00 22.79
N LEU A 5 -35.14 13.36 22.38
CA LEU A 5 -33.82 14.00 22.20
C LEU A 5 -33.72 14.54 20.78
N ILE A 6 -33.82 15.86 20.68
CA ILE A 6 -33.57 16.62 19.44
C ILE A 6 -32.05 16.78 19.25
N PHE A 7 -31.51 16.18 18.23
CA PHE A 7 -30.12 16.45 17.79
C PHE A 7 -30.09 17.71 16.92
N SER A 8 -29.45 18.75 17.45
CA SER A 8 -29.20 20.02 16.77
C SER A 8 -28.07 19.84 15.76
N PHE A 9 -28.36 19.98 14.48
CA PHE A 9 -27.36 20.05 13.41
C PHE A 9 -26.70 21.43 13.42
N ALA A 10 -25.40 21.47 13.77
CA ALA A 10 -24.57 22.65 13.61
C ALA A 10 -24.20 22.83 12.14
N PHE A 11 -24.73 23.90 11.52
CA PHE A 11 -24.39 24.34 10.17
C PHE A 11 -22.92 24.83 10.12
N CYS A 12 -22.07 24.12 9.39
CA CYS A 12 -20.73 24.58 9.09
C CYS A 12 -20.79 25.70 8.03
N ARG A 13 -20.40 26.91 8.43
CA ARG A 13 -20.34 28.11 7.58
C ARG A 13 -19.24 27.93 6.54
N ILE A 14 -19.62 27.95 5.25
CA ILE A 14 -18.71 28.09 4.11
C ILE A 14 -18.10 29.48 4.15
N LEU A 15 -16.78 29.57 4.36
CA LEU A 15 -16.00 30.79 4.17
C LEU A 15 -15.90 31.09 2.66
N ARG A 16 -16.57 32.16 2.24
CA ARG A 16 -16.42 32.76 0.92
C ARG A 16 -15.06 33.46 0.85
N TYR A 17 -14.20 33.01 -0.03
CA TYR A 17 -13.01 33.74 -0.44
C TYR A 17 -13.42 34.88 -1.38
N ASN A 18 -13.34 36.12 -0.90
CA ASN A 18 -13.56 37.33 -1.71
C ASN A 18 -12.23 37.78 -2.31
N GLY A 19 -12.21 37.87 -3.65
CA GLY A 19 -11.73 39.01 -4.38
C GLY A 19 -10.22 39.27 -4.42
N PHE A 20 -9.53 38.76 -5.45
CA PHE A 20 -8.33 39.42 -5.95
C PHE A 20 -8.73 40.45 -7.00
N SER A 21 -8.54 41.76 -6.66
CA SER A 21 -8.65 42.91 -7.55
C SER A 21 -7.42 42.96 -8.45
N THR A 22 -7.59 42.81 -9.75
CA THR A 22 -6.52 43.02 -10.76
C THR A 22 -6.44 44.48 -11.11
N SER A 23 -5.46 45.18 -10.56
CA SER A 23 -5.05 46.51 -11.05
C SER A 23 -4.07 46.34 -12.22
N ARG A 24 -4.52 46.61 -13.46
CA ARG A 24 -3.66 46.68 -14.64
C ARG A 24 -2.89 48.02 -14.63
N LYS A 25 -1.57 47.96 -14.40
CA LYS A 25 -0.67 49.04 -14.77
C LYS A 25 -0.04 48.70 -16.11
N HIS A 26 -0.32 49.53 -17.12
CA HIS A 26 0.41 49.54 -18.39
C HIS A 26 1.86 49.98 -18.14
N LEU A 27 2.82 49.11 -18.39
CA LEU A 27 4.22 49.47 -18.61
C LEU A 27 4.57 49.21 -20.06
N THR A 28 5.01 50.28 -20.73
CA THR A 28 5.54 50.26 -22.09
C THR A 28 6.88 49.55 -22.15
N ALA A 29 7.01 48.59 -23.07
CA ALA A 29 8.18 47.75 -23.25
C ALA A 29 9.30 48.53 -23.95
N ALA A 30 10.49 48.60 -23.35
CA ALA A 30 11.75 48.83 -24.02
C ALA A 30 12.35 47.48 -24.45
N GLY A 31 12.82 47.42 -25.71
CA GLY A 31 13.23 46.19 -26.37
C GLY A 31 14.41 45.49 -25.71
N ALA A 32 14.24 44.18 -25.49
CA ALA A 32 15.30 43.24 -25.14
C ALA A 32 15.78 42.49 -26.39
N PRO A 33 17.07 42.16 -26.51
CA PRO A 33 17.63 41.50 -27.69
C PRO A 33 17.05 40.10 -27.87
N ARG A 34 16.67 39.74 -29.10
CA ARG A 34 16.23 38.38 -29.48
C ARG A 34 17.43 37.45 -29.40
N ASN A 35 17.42 36.59 -28.38
CA ASN A 35 18.30 35.43 -28.33
C ASN A 35 17.79 34.38 -29.33
N GLN A 36 18.52 34.15 -30.43
CA GLN A 36 18.26 33.06 -31.37
C GLN A 36 18.80 31.76 -30.79
N GLY A 37 18.09 31.22 -29.82
CA GLY A 37 18.27 29.84 -29.36
C GLY A 37 17.57 28.92 -30.34
N GLY A 38 18.33 28.09 -31.06
CA GLY A 38 17.79 27.01 -31.87
C GLY A 38 16.95 26.03 -31.05
N PRO A 39 16.15 25.13 -31.68
CA PRO A 39 15.27 24.25 -30.98
C PRO A 39 16.09 23.37 -30.03
N GLN A 40 15.94 23.58 -28.73
CA GLN A 40 16.40 22.64 -27.74
C GLN A 40 15.65 21.34 -28.00
N LYS A 41 16.38 20.25 -28.32
CA LYS A 41 15.85 18.91 -28.32
C LYS A 41 15.11 18.73 -27.00
N GLY A 42 13.79 18.56 -27.05
CA GLY A 42 12.97 18.30 -25.89
C GLY A 42 13.56 17.10 -25.18
N ALA A 43 13.91 17.27 -23.92
CA ALA A 43 14.22 16.14 -23.06
C ALA A 43 13.00 15.22 -23.09
N GLU A 44 13.16 14.02 -23.63
CA GLU A 44 12.12 12.98 -23.52
C GLU A 44 11.84 12.83 -22.02
N ARG A 45 10.60 13.15 -21.63
CA ARG A 45 10.16 12.88 -20.27
C ARG A 45 10.14 11.37 -20.13
N SER A 46 11.06 10.82 -19.35
CA SER A 46 10.99 9.42 -18.94
C SER A 46 9.61 9.19 -18.31
N THR A 47 8.81 8.33 -18.93
CA THR A 47 7.51 7.97 -18.37
C THR A 47 7.76 6.97 -17.25
N VAL A 48 7.51 7.40 -16.01
CA VAL A 48 7.56 6.52 -14.84
C VAL A 48 6.51 5.41 -15.04
N LYS A 49 6.95 4.15 -15.05
CA LYS A 49 6.05 3.01 -15.15
C LYS A 49 5.60 2.57 -13.75
N ILE A 50 4.29 2.54 -13.55
CA ILE A 50 3.67 2.17 -12.27
C ILE A 50 2.88 0.89 -12.48
N TYR A 51 3.08 -0.07 -11.59
CA TYR A 51 2.33 -1.33 -11.53
C TYR A 51 1.45 -1.32 -10.28
N ASP A 52 0.15 -1.35 -10.47
CA ASP A 52 -0.80 -1.59 -9.38
C ASP A 52 -0.77 -3.08 -9.01
N ILE A 53 -0.39 -3.37 -7.79
CA ILE A 53 -0.29 -4.73 -7.27
C ILE A 53 -1.35 -5.01 -6.19
N SER A 54 -2.47 -4.27 -6.21
CA SER A 54 -3.56 -4.43 -5.23
C SER A 54 -4.71 -5.24 -5.80
N GLN A 55 -5.42 -5.97 -4.94
CA GLN A 55 -6.73 -6.54 -5.22
C GLN A 55 -7.82 -5.46 -5.18
N GLU A 56 -8.91 -5.67 -5.94
CA GLU A 56 -10.12 -4.87 -5.78
C GLU A 56 -10.86 -5.29 -4.50
N VAL A 57 -11.22 -4.33 -3.66
CA VAL A 57 -11.68 -4.57 -2.28
C VAL A 57 -12.90 -5.48 -2.18
N PHE A 58 -13.93 -5.26 -3.03
CA PHE A 58 -15.20 -5.97 -2.88
C PHE A 58 -15.21 -7.37 -3.54
N SER A 59 -14.18 -7.68 -4.31
CA SER A 59 -13.97 -9.00 -4.95
C SER A 59 -12.66 -9.67 -4.52
N CYS A 60 -12.00 -9.14 -3.50
CA CYS A 60 -10.71 -9.62 -3.02
C CYS A 60 -10.76 -11.02 -2.39
N GLY A 61 -9.57 -11.60 -2.20
CA GLY A 61 -9.39 -12.77 -1.33
C GLY A 61 -9.74 -12.43 0.12
N VAL A 62 -10.33 -13.40 0.80
CA VAL A 62 -10.70 -13.30 2.23
C VAL A 62 -10.18 -14.55 2.92
N TYR A 63 -9.48 -14.38 4.04
CA TYR A 63 -9.01 -15.50 4.83
C TYR A 63 -10.21 -16.33 5.34
N PRO A 64 -10.12 -17.68 5.38
CA PRO A 64 -11.22 -18.51 5.84
C PRO A 64 -11.71 -18.15 7.25
N GLY A 65 -13.00 -17.79 7.35
CA GLY A 65 -13.63 -17.39 8.62
C GLY A 65 -13.78 -15.86 8.79
N ASP A 66 -13.07 -15.06 8.03
CA ASP A 66 -13.18 -13.61 8.13
C ASP A 66 -14.44 -13.05 7.44
N PRO A 67 -14.99 -11.92 7.94
CA PRO A 67 -16.09 -11.24 7.27
C PRO A 67 -15.67 -10.67 5.93
N LYS A 68 -16.51 -10.88 4.90
CA LYS A 68 -16.30 -10.31 3.56
C LYS A 68 -16.54 -8.80 3.53
N PRO A 69 -15.83 -8.06 2.68
CA PRO A 69 -16.12 -6.66 2.46
C PRO A 69 -17.55 -6.43 1.98
N GLN A 70 -18.19 -5.38 2.50
CA GLN A 70 -19.56 -5.00 2.14
C GLN A 70 -19.60 -3.56 1.68
N LYS A 71 -20.38 -3.30 0.64
CA LYS A 71 -20.60 -1.97 0.06
C LYS A 71 -22.05 -1.57 0.24
N GLN A 72 -22.28 -0.34 0.69
CA GLN A 72 -23.60 0.27 0.80
C GLN A 72 -23.62 1.61 0.09
N LEU A 73 -24.56 1.79 -0.84
CA LEU A 73 -24.82 3.08 -1.46
C LEU A 73 -25.81 3.84 -0.59
N LEU A 74 -25.35 4.93 0.04
CA LEU A 74 -26.17 5.75 0.94
C LEU A 74 -26.94 6.83 0.19
N SER A 75 -26.38 7.39 -0.90
CA SER A 75 -27.00 8.34 -1.80
C SER A 75 -26.57 8.06 -3.23
N ALA A 76 -27.45 8.32 -4.22
CA ALA A 76 -27.21 8.08 -5.62
C ALA A 76 -27.79 9.17 -6.51
N THR A 77 -26.98 9.81 -7.36
CA THR A 77 -27.44 10.78 -8.36
C THR A 77 -28.45 10.16 -9.34
N ALA A 78 -28.31 8.88 -9.65
CA ALA A 78 -29.26 8.13 -10.46
C ALA A 78 -30.66 7.97 -9.79
N ALA A 79 -30.74 8.10 -8.48
CA ALA A 79 -31.98 8.11 -7.71
C ALA A 79 -32.54 9.53 -7.46
N GLY A 80 -31.89 10.57 -7.96
CA GLY A 80 -32.28 11.97 -7.81
C GLY A 80 -31.58 12.71 -6.68
N ASP A 81 -30.61 12.08 -6.00
CA ASP A 81 -29.82 12.75 -4.96
C ASP A 81 -28.81 13.72 -5.59
N GLY A 82 -28.37 14.72 -4.82
CA GLY A 82 -27.40 15.72 -5.29
C GLY A 82 -25.97 15.19 -5.45
N TYR A 83 -25.65 13.99 -4.93
CA TYR A 83 -24.31 13.37 -4.96
C TYR A 83 -24.41 11.86 -4.78
N ASN A 84 -23.32 11.16 -5.07
CA ASN A 84 -23.16 9.74 -4.73
C ASN A 84 -22.40 9.61 -3.41
N LEU A 85 -22.87 8.75 -2.51
CA LEU A 85 -22.20 8.46 -1.24
C LEU A 85 -22.16 6.95 -1.00
N THR A 86 -20.96 6.43 -0.86
CA THR A 86 -20.73 5.03 -0.57
C THR A 86 -20.15 4.86 0.83
N ALA A 87 -20.77 4.02 1.64
CA ALA A 87 -20.16 3.44 2.83
C ALA A 87 -19.66 2.03 2.54
N PHE A 88 -18.66 1.58 3.28
CA PHE A 88 -18.21 0.20 3.21
C PHE A 88 -17.71 -0.27 4.58
N SER A 89 -17.71 -1.59 4.78
CA SER A 89 -17.10 -2.24 5.92
C SER A 89 -16.24 -3.41 5.42
N MET A 90 -15.12 -3.68 6.08
CA MET A 90 -14.23 -4.79 5.77
C MET A 90 -13.41 -5.17 7.01
N CYS A 91 -12.86 -6.39 7.02
CA CYS A 91 -11.82 -6.78 7.94
C CYS A 91 -10.50 -6.09 7.56
N ALA A 92 -9.64 -5.79 8.53
CA ALA A 92 -8.32 -5.21 8.29
C ALA A 92 -7.46 -6.08 7.37
N HIS A 93 -7.68 -7.39 7.39
CA HIS A 93 -6.92 -8.40 6.66
C HIS A 93 -7.60 -8.90 5.37
N ASN A 94 -8.55 -8.13 4.81
CA ASN A 94 -9.14 -8.47 3.51
C ASN A 94 -8.31 -7.93 2.34
N GLY A 95 -8.11 -8.77 1.32
CA GLY A 95 -7.44 -8.38 0.07
C GLY A 95 -5.97 -8.02 0.27
N THR A 96 -5.53 -6.89 -0.32
CA THR A 96 -4.15 -6.42 -0.14
C THR A 96 -4.05 -5.58 1.12
N HIS A 97 -3.29 -6.05 2.10
CA HIS A 97 -3.21 -5.46 3.42
C HIS A 97 -1.83 -5.62 4.06
N ILE A 98 -1.62 -4.88 5.14
CA ILE A 98 -0.45 -4.97 6.02
C ILE A 98 -0.86 -5.59 7.34
N ASP A 99 -0.05 -6.55 7.84
CA ASP A 99 -0.07 -6.99 9.23
C ASP A 99 0.97 -6.22 10.02
N ALA A 100 0.55 -5.68 11.16
CA ALA A 100 1.42 -5.09 12.17
C ALA A 100 1.80 -6.13 13.24
N PRO A 101 2.87 -5.92 14.02
CA PRO A 101 3.25 -6.82 15.12
C PRO A 101 2.11 -7.14 16.09
N PHE A 102 1.20 -6.20 16.34
CA PHE A 102 0.05 -6.38 17.21
C PHE A 102 -0.90 -7.50 16.76
N HIS A 103 -0.88 -7.88 15.48
CA HIS A 103 -1.72 -8.97 14.97
C HIS A 103 -1.52 -10.30 15.70
N PHE A 104 -0.28 -10.65 16.07
CA PHE A 104 0.03 -11.89 16.80
C PHE A 104 0.71 -11.65 18.16
N LEU A 105 1.07 -10.41 18.50
CA LEU A 105 1.82 -10.05 19.71
C LEU A 105 1.02 -9.02 20.50
N SER A 106 0.52 -9.38 21.67
CA SER A 106 -0.30 -8.50 22.53
C SER A 106 0.36 -7.16 22.88
N GLU A 107 1.69 -7.13 22.96
CA GLU A 107 2.51 -5.95 23.23
C GLU A 107 3.20 -5.45 21.95
N GLY A 108 2.78 -5.96 20.79
CA GLY A 108 3.31 -5.53 19.49
C GLY A 108 2.84 -4.15 19.12
N LYS A 109 3.60 -3.48 18.25
CA LYS A 109 3.19 -2.20 17.67
C LYS A 109 1.96 -2.36 16.79
N THR A 110 1.02 -1.43 16.92
CA THR A 110 -0.12 -1.29 16.03
C THR A 110 0.27 -0.67 14.70
N VAL A 111 -0.60 -0.73 13.70
CA VAL A 111 -0.26 -0.30 12.33
C VAL A 111 0.07 1.19 12.23
N ASP A 112 -0.59 2.03 13.04
CA ASP A 112 -0.34 3.48 13.12
C ASP A 112 0.95 3.85 13.84
N GLU A 113 1.54 2.94 14.62
CA GLU A 113 2.83 3.12 15.30
C GLU A 113 4.03 2.72 14.43
N LEU A 114 3.80 2.09 13.27
CA LEU A 114 4.87 1.73 12.35
C LEU A 114 5.26 2.93 11.48
N PRO A 115 6.56 3.24 11.34
CA PRO A 115 7.01 4.35 10.50
C PRO A 115 6.77 4.04 9.01
N LEU A 116 6.46 5.08 8.21
CA LEU A 116 6.15 4.92 6.77
C LEU A 116 7.30 4.29 5.97
N GLU A 117 8.54 4.44 6.44
CA GLU A 117 9.73 3.82 5.85
C GLU A 117 9.70 2.28 5.88
N VAL A 118 8.81 1.66 6.65
CA VAL A 118 8.56 0.22 6.58
C VAL A 118 7.90 -0.14 5.25
N PHE A 119 6.96 0.68 4.79
CA PHE A 119 6.04 0.39 3.69
C PHE A 119 6.47 1.01 2.35
N VAL A 120 7.38 1.99 2.38
CA VAL A 120 7.77 2.78 1.20
C VAL A 120 9.28 2.76 1.04
N GLY A 121 9.76 2.42 -0.16
CA GLY A 121 11.19 2.42 -0.49
C GLY A 121 11.59 1.25 -1.39
N ASP A 122 12.90 1.04 -1.52
CA ASP A 122 13.48 0.00 -2.36
C ASP A 122 12.93 -1.39 -2.00
N CYS A 123 12.54 -2.13 -3.02
CA CYS A 123 11.92 -3.44 -2.94
C CYS A 123 12.52 -4.38 -3.98
N PHE A 124 12.62 -5.65 -3.65
CA PHE A 124 12.95 -6.71 -4.59
C PHE A 124 11.77 -7.67 -4.74
N VAL A 125 11.35 -7.89 -5.98
CA VAL A 125 10.37 -8.93 -6.32
C VAL A 125 11.14 -10.18 -6.71
N ALA A 126 11.02 -11.24 -5.92
CA ALA A 126 11.54 -12.57 -6.22
C ALA A 126 10.42 -13.45 -6.79
N ARG A 127 10.73 -14.36 -7.70
CA ARG A 127 9.77 -15.34 -8.20
C ARG A 127 10.01 -16.72 -7.59
N HIS A 128 8.98 -17.29 -6.97
CA HIS A 128 9.00 -18.63 -6.39
C HIS A 128 7.61 -19.25 -6.40
N CYS A 129 7.54 -20.59 -6.53
CA CYS A 129 6.31 -21.35 -6.39
C CYS A 129 6.52 -22.50 -5.41
N GLY A 130 5.51 -22.78 -4.59
CA GLY A 130 5.55 -23.81 -3.56
C GLY A 130 6.22 -23.35 -2.26
N ALA A 131 6.72 -24.30 -1.48
CA ALA A 131 7.32 -24.00 -0.19
C ALA A 131 8.65 -23.23 -0.32
N VAL A 132 8.71 -22.05 0.27
CA VAL A 132 9.95 -21.27 0.43
C VAL A 132 10.71 -21.85 1.60
N THR A 133 11.78 -22.59 1.33
CA THR A 133 12.63 -23.20 2.37
C THR A 133 13.71 -22.20 2.83
N ALA A 134 14.46 -22.54 3.88
CA ALA A 134 15.62 -21.74 4.33
C ALA A 134 16.66 -21.52 3.22
N ALA A 135 16.86 -22.49 2.33
CA ALA A 135 17.78 -22.33 1.19
C ALA A 135 17.25 -21.29 0.19
N HIS A 136 15.95 -21.37 -0.13
CA HIS A 136 15.31 -20.39 -1.02
C HIS A 136 15.33 -18.98 -0.40
N ALA A 137 15.09 -18.83 0.92
CA ALA A 137 15.16 -17.55 1.58
C ALA A 137 16.54 -16.90 1.50
N ARG A 138 17.64 -17.69 1.69
CA ARG A 138 19.01 -17.20 1.52
C ARG A 138 19.31 -16.76 0.08
N ASP A 139 18.87 -17.55 -0.90
CA ASP A 139 19.03 -17.21 -2.32
C ASP A 139 18.28 -15.92 -2.68
N ILE A 140 17.03 -15.77 -2.24
CA ILE A 140 16.24 -14.55 -2.43
C ILE A 140 16.98 -13.33 -1.82
N LEU A 141 17.43 -13.44 -0.57
CA LEU A 141 18.17 -12.37 0.11
C LEU A 141 19.48 -12.02 -0.63
N GLN A 142 20.19 -13.01 -1.15
CA GLN A 142 21.40 -12.76 -1.94
C GLN A 142 21.08 -12.00 -3.24
N ARG A 143 20.05 -12.44 -3.99
CA ARG A 143 19.62 -11.77 -5.25
C ARG A 143 19.04 -10.38 -5.01
N SER A 144 18.43 -10.14 -3.86
CA SER A 144 17.85 -8.85 -3.53
C SER A 144 18.88 -7.72 -3.42
N GLY A 145 20.17 -8.06 -3.27
CA GLY A 145 21.23 -7.06 -3.18
C GLY A 145 21.05 -6.06 -2.03
N GLY A 146 20.45 -6.51 -0.91
CA GLY A 146 20.24 -5.69 0.29
C GLY A 146 18.97 -4.86 0.27
N ALA A 147 17.98 -5.17 -0.58
CA ALA A 147 16.68 -4.54 -0.50
C ALA A 147 16.02 -4.83 0.86
N GLU A 148 15.49 -3.80 1.50
CA GLU A 148 14.86 -3.92 2.83
C GLU A 148 13.41 -4.45 2.76
N ARG A 149 12.83 -4.54 1.56
CA ARG A 149 11.48 -5.06 1.31
C ARG A 149 11.56 -6.15 0.26
N ILE A 150 10.96 -7.30 0.57
CA ILE A 150 10.96 -8.47 -0.30
C ILE A 150 9.53 -8.85 -0.61
N LEU A 151 9.19 -8.98 -1.88
CA LEU A 151 7.92 -9.54 -2.33
C LEU A 151 8.19 -10.85 -3.07
N ILE A 152 7.38 -11.87 -2.79
CA ILE A 152 7.50 -13.18 -3.42
C ILE A 152 6.33 -13.39 -4.37
N ALA A 153 6.61 -13.34 -5.67
CA ALA A 153 5.64 -13.57 -6.74
C ALA A 153 5.48 -15.06 -7.04
N GLY A 154 4.25 -15.50 -7.19
CA GLY A 154 3.85 -16.88 -7.42
C GLY A 154 3.14 -17.50 -6.21
N ALA A 155 2.59 -18.71 -6.40
CA ALA A 155 1.92 -19.44 -5.32
C ALA A 155 2.96 -19.96 -4.31
N ALA A 156 3.46 -19.08 -3.45
CA ALA A 156 4.54 -19.32 -2.51
C ALA A 156 4.03 -19.33 -1.07
N THR A 157 4.51 -20.29 -0.26
CA THR A 157 4.25 -20.39 1.18
C THR A 157 5.57 -20.38 1.92
N VAL A 158 5.76 -19.45 2.85
CA VAL A 158 6.99 -19.36 3.65
C VAL A 158 6.95 -20.41 4.75
N THR A 159 7.99 -21.27 4.81
CA THR A 159 8.15 -22.24 5.91
C THR A 159 8.72 -21.54 7.16
N LEU A 160 8.60 -22.17 8.34
CA LEU A 160 9.16 -21.60 9.57
C LEU A 160 10.68 -21.38 9.46
N GLU A 161 11.39 -22.33 8.88
CA GLU A 161 12.85 -22.23 8.70
C GLU A 161 13.24 -21.09 7.74
N ALA A 162 12.40 -20.79 6.73
CA ALA A 162 12.58 -19.64 5.86
C ALA A 162 12.27 -18.34 6.59
N ALA A 163 11.21 -18.32 7.40
CA ALA A 163 10.85 -17.17 8.22
C ALA A 163 11.98 -16.79 9.19
N GLU A 164 12.63 -17.78 9.81
CA GLU A 164 13.79 -17.57 10.68
C GLU A 164 14.98 -16.95 9.91
N VAL A 165 15.21 -17.36 8.67
CA VAL A 165 16.25 -16.77 7.79
C VAL A 165 15.91 -15.32 7.46
N PHE A 166 14.67 -15.02 7.07
CA PHE A 166 14.23 -13.65 6.82
C PHE A 166 14.27 -12.80 8.09
N ALA A 167 13.87 -13.36 9.24
CA ALA A 167 13.88 -12.69 10.54
C ALA A 167 15.29 -12.32 11.04
N ALA A 168 16.32 -13.02 10.56
CA ALA A 168 17.72 -12.72 10.85
C ALA A 168 18.33 -11.69 9.87
N ALA A 169 17.64 -11.34 8.78
CA ALA A 169 18.10 -10.39 7.79
C ALA A 169 17.64 -8.95 8.11
N PRO A 170 18.32 -7.91 7.59
CA PRO A 170 17.94 -6.52 7.82
C PRO A 170 16.79 -6.08 6.88
N ILE A 171 15.72 -6.87 6.81
CA ILE A 171 14.52 -6.52 6.06
C ILE A 171 13.45 -5.92 6.98
N ARG A 172 12.60 -5.07 6.43
CA ARG A 172 11.52 -4.38 7.14
C ARG A 172 10.14 -4.92 6.77
N LEU A 173 10.04 -5.50 5.57
CA LEU A 173 8.78 -5.99 5.04
C LEU A 173 9.01 -7.24 4.21
N LEU A 174 8.13 -8.23 4.40
CA LEU A 174 8.01 -9.42 3.57
C LEU A 174 6.58 -9.52 3.06
N GLY A 175 6.39 -9.81 1.77
CA GLY A 175 5.04 -9.97 1.23
C GLY A 175 4.92 -11.07 0.19
N ASN A 176 3.69 -11.52 -0.06
CA ASN A 176 3.37 -12.51 -1.09
C ASN A 176 1.94 -12.36 -1.64
N GLU A 177 1.58 -13.20 -2.63
CA GLU A 177 0.27 -13.17 -3.27
C GLU A 177 -0.85 -13.86 -2.47
N SER A 178 -0.51 -14.64 -1.44
CA SER A 178 -1.49 -15.32 -0.57
C SER A 178 -2.11 -14.37 0.45
N GLN A 179 -3.25 -14.76 1.04
CA GLN A 179 -3.85 -14.09 2.19
C GLN A 179 -3.16 -14.46 3.52
N SER A 180 -2.05 -15.21 3.44
CA SER A 180 -1.13 -15.49 4.53
C SER A 180 0.25 -15.78 3.95
N VAL A 181 1.32 -15.21 4.52
CA VAL A 181 2.71 -15.52 4.13
C VAL A 181 3.10 -16.93 4.55
N GLY A 182 2.53 -17.41 5.64
CA GLY A 182 2.72 -18.77 6.16
C GLY A 182 1.72 -19.78 5.61
N PRO A 183 1.78 -21.04 6.08
CA PRO A 183 0.79 -22.07 5.75
C PRO A 183 -0.60 -21.65 6.26
N GLU A 184 -1.62 -21.75 5.41
CA GLU A 184 -2.99 -21.32 5.74
C GLU A 184 -3.56 -22.08 6.97
N GLU A 185 -3.22 -23.37 7.11
CA GLU A 185 -3.71 -24.19 8.22
C GLU A 185 -2.97 -23.95 9.56
N ALA A 186 -1.77 -23.32 9.51
CA ALA A 186 -0.94 -23.10 10.69
C ALA A 186 -0.03 -21.86 10.55
N PRO A 187 -0.59 -20.65 10.34
CA PRO A 187 0.20 -19.47 10.04
C PRO A 187 0.99 -18.91 11.24
N MET A 188 0.53 -19.20 12.46
CA MET A 188 1.00 -18.56 13.70
C MET A 188 2.53 -18.57 13.86
N ALA A 189 3.20 -19.70 13.66
CA ALA A 189 4.64 -19.81 13.90
C ALA A 189 5.46 -18.90 12.97
N VAL A 190 5.06 -18.80 11.70
CA VAL A 190 5.71 -17.94 10.69
C VAL A 190 5.48 -16.46 11.03
N HIS A 191 4.24 -16.10 11.38
CA HIS A 191 3.91 -14.72 11.77
C HIS A 191 4.68 -14.28 13.03
N LEU A 192 4.71 -15.12 14.07
CA LEU A 192 5.47 -14.83 15.30
C LEU A 192 6.97 -14.65 15.02
N ALA A 193 7.55 -15.46 14.13
CA ALA A 193 8.96 -15.36 13.77
C ALA A 193 9.29 -14.02 13.08
N LEU A 194 8.44 -13.56 12.17
CA LEU A 194 8.65 -12.34 11.39
C LEU A 194 8.22 -11.09 12.15
N LEU A 195 6.98 -11.03 12.63
CA LEU A 195 6.42 -9.90 13.37
C LEU A 195 7.18 -9.65 14.67
N GLY A 196 7.66 -10.72 15.34
CA GLY A 196 8.48 -10.63 16.54
C GLY A 196 9.85 -9.96 16.31
N ARG A 197 10.26 -9.81 15.06
CA ARG A 197 11.46 -9.04 14.66
C ARG A 197 11.11 -7.66 14.10
N GLY A 198 9.84 -7.27 14.16
CA GLY A 198 9.37 -5.99 13.64
C GLY A 198 9.29 -5.95 12.11
N ILE A 199 9.29 -7.10 11.44
CA ILE A 199 9.08 -7.20 9.99
C ILE A 199 7.58 -7.18 9.74
N ALA A 200 7.07 -6.15 9.06
CA ALA A 200 5.67 -6.09 8.65
C ALA A 200 5.39 -7.08 7.51
N LEU A 201 4.16 -7.60 7.43
CA LEU A 201 3.78 -8.48 6.35
C LEU A 201 2.87 -7.74 5.37
N LEU A 202 3.09 -7.94 4.08
CA LEU A 202 2.23 -7.40 3.01
C LEU A 202 1.62 -8.59 2.27
N GLU A 203 0.36 -8.85 2.52
CA GLU A 203 -0.35 -10.03 2.05
C GLU A 203 -1.35 -9.69 0.95
N GLY A 204 -1.69 -10.68 0.13
CA GLY A 204 -2.69 -10.54 -0.91
C GLY A 204 -2.31 -9.58 -2.04
N VAL A 205 -1.02 -9.43 -2.36
CA VAL A 205 -0.60 -8.65 -3.52
C VAL A 205 -0.84 -9.40 -4.83
N VAL A 206 -0.84 -8.69 -5.95
CA VAL A 206 -1.01 -9.25 -7.31
C VAL A 206 0.27 -9.02 -8.09
N LEU A 207 1.09 -10.07 -8.22
CA LEU A 207 2.43 -9.99 -8.83
C LEU A 207 2.58 -10.83 -10.11
N ARG A 208 1.47 -11.40 -10.62
CA ARG A 208 1.48 -12.35 -11.76
C ARG A 208 2.32 -11.87 -12.93
N ASP A 209 2.16 -10.62 -13.34
CA ASP A 209 2.76 -10.05 -14.54
C ASP A 209 3.99 -9.16 -14.22
N ILE A 210 4.46 -9.21 -12.96
CA ILE A 210 5.62 -8.43 -12.53
C ILE A 210 6.89 -9.26 -12.74
N PRO A 211 7.85 -8.79 -13.53
CA PRO A 211 9.16 -9.42 -13.63
C PRO A 211 9.88 -9.46 -12.28
N GLU A 212 10.75 -10.46 -12.11
CA GLU A 212 11.71 -10.42 -11.01
C GLU A 212 12.66 -9.24 -11.19
N GLY A 213 12.91 -8.49 -10.11
CA GLY A 213 13.78 -7.31 -10.20
C GLY A 213 13.61 -6.35 -9.03
N ARG A 214 14.30 -5.22 -9.15
CA ARG A 214 14.24 -4.13 -8.17
C ARG A 214 13.20 -3.10 -8.59
N TYR A 215 12.48 -2.60 -7.60
CA TYR A 215 11.42 -1.61 -7.75
C TYR A 215 11.43 -0.66 -6.57
N PHE A 216 10.72 0.44 -6.68
CA PHE A 216 10.32 1.24 -5.54
C PHE A 216 8.89 0.87 -5.16
N LEU A 217 8.70 0.34 -3.93
CA LEU A 217 7.39 -0.02 -3.37
C LEU A 217 6.75 1.16 -2.67
N SER A 218 5.45 1.32 -2.85
CA SER A 218 4.57 2.09 -1.96
C SER A 218 3.39 1.21 -1.57
N ALA A 219 3.31 0.87 -0.28
CA ALA A 219 2.26 0.03 0.31
C ALA A 219 1.83 0.57 1.68
N ALA A 220 1.81 1.89 1.86
CA ALA A 220 1.40 2.50 3.12
C ALA A 220 -0.06 2.11 3.44
N PRO A 221 -0.32 1.51 4.63
CA PRO A 221 -1.65 1.12 5.07
C PRO A 221 -2.50 2.35 5.43
N LEU A 222 -3.81 2.15 5.57
CA LEU A 222 -4.66 3.15 6.20
C LEU A 222 -4.16 3.41 7.64
N ASN A 223 -4.18 4.68 8.05
CA ASN A 223 -3.79 5.09 9.41
C ASN A 223 -4.95 4.79 10.37
N LEU A 224 -5.01 3.56 10.86
CA LEU A 224 -6.04 3.06 11.78
C LEU A 224 -5.43 2.94 13.18
N ALA A 225 -5.73 3.90 14.04
CA ALA A 225 -5.20 3.93 15.40
C ALA A 225 -5.56 2.66 16.19
N GLY A 226 -4.55 2.01 16.75
CA GLY A 226 -4.71 0.82 17.59
C GLY A 226 -5.07 -0.45 16.82
N ALA A 227 -5.01 -0.45 15.48
CA ALA A 227 -5.35 -1.64 14.69
C ALA A 227 -4.14 -2.59 14.51
N ASP A 228 -4.46 -3.88 14.39
CA ASP A 228 -3.53 -4.99 14.17
C ASP A 228 -3.04 -5.09 12.73
N GLY A 229 -3.70 -4.40 11.82
CA GLY A 229 -3.38 -4.32 10.40
C GLY A 229 -4.27 -3.32 9.68
N ALA A 230 -4.06 -3.12 8.40
CA ALA A 230 -4.93 -2.28 7.59
C ALA A 230 -4.80 -2.57 6.09
N PRO A 231 -5.87 -2.41 5.29
CA PRO A 231 -5.78 -2.47 3.85
C PRO A 231 -4.92 -1.35 3.29
N CYS A 232 -4.28 -1.61 2.15
CA CYS A 232 -3.47 -0.63 1.45
C CYS A 232 -3.70 -0.68 -0.06
N ARG A 233 -3.41 0.43 -0.77
CA ARG A 233 -3.22 0.43 -2.22
C ARG A 233 -1.73 0.27 -2.50
N ALA A 234 -1.30 -0.97 -2.70
CA ALA A 234 0.09 -1.27 -3.00
C ALA A 234 0.40 -1.10 -4.50
N TYR A 235 1.52 -0.46 -4.81
CA TYR A 235 2.00 -0.34 -6.18
C TYR A 235 3.54 -0.32 -6.23
N LEU A 236 4.07 -0.75 -7.36
CA LEU A 236 5.50 -0.70 -7.67
C LEU A 236 5.76 0.38 -8.70
N ILE A 237 6.86 1.10 -8.53
CA ILE A 237 7.40 2.01 -9.51
C ILE A 237 8.67 1.36 -10.09
N ASP A 238 8.71 1.27 -11.43
CA ASP A 238 9.91 0.82 -12.13
C ASP A 238 10.96 1.93 -12.05
N THR A 239 12.09 1.60 -11.44
CA THR A 239 13.20 2.55 -11.24
C THR A 239 14.32 2.35 -12.27
N GLU A 240 14.23 1.35 -13.13
CA GLU A 240 15.18 1.18 -14.22
C GLU A 240 14.85 2.18 -15.33
N GLU A 241 15.79 3.07 -15.64
CA GLU A 241 15.71 3.90 -16.83
C GLU A 241 15.68 2.97 -18.04
N SER A 242 14.63 3.09 -18.87
CA SER A 242 14.56 2.39 -20.15
C SER A 242 15.77 2.82 -20.99
N THR A 243 16.78 1.95 -21.05
CA THR A 243 17.97 2.12 -21.90
C THR A 243 17.63 1.99 -23.38
#